data_0cdb93456f80a773e7086bdc01b38b67
#
_entry.id   0cdb93456f80a773e7086bdc01b38b67
#
_cell.length_a   1.000
_cell.length_b   1.000
_cell.length_c   1.000
_cell.angle_alpha   90.00
_cell.angle_beta   90.00
_cell.angle_gamma   90.00
#
_symmetry.space_group_name_H-M   'P 1'
#
loop_
_entity.id
_entity.type
_entity.pdbx_description
1 polymer ?
#
loop_
_entity_poly.entity_id
_entity_poly.type
_entity_poly.pdbx_seq_one_letter_code
_entity_poly.pdbx_strand_id
1 'polypeptide(L)'
;MPALTWLGAPHWQPNTRGAIFGLTRNTTQADIIKDTLDSLSFQTLDLIESMEKDAKIKIKEIRVDGGMINNNNFLQSLSNVTQVKIIKPENIETTSLGVAYLAGLNAGLIKNENTISKFWKKSKISKPTISKKIIQAEIKGWKKTVKNLIALNY
;
A
#
# COMPACT_ATOMS: atom_id res chain seq x y z
N MET A 1 -2.91 -6.06 13.08
CA MET A 1 -3.34 -4.79 12.45
C MET A 1 -2.57 -3.63 13.03
N PRO A 2 -1.72 -2.92 12.25
CA PRO A 2 -0.81 -1.90 12.77
C PRO A 2 -1.41 -0.49 12.71
N ALA A 3 -2.45 -0.21 13.48
CA ALA A 3 -2.93 1.17 13.69
C ALA A 3 -2.03 1.87 14.73
N LEU A 4 -0.74 2.08 14.38
CA LEU A 4 0.26 2.54 15.35
C LEU A 4 0.00 3.96 15.84
N THR A 5 -0.51 4.82 15.00
CA THR A 5 -0.91 6.19 15.36
C THR A 5 -2.44 6.33 15.40
N TRP A 6 -3.11 5.80 14.41
CA TRP A 6 -4.56 5.85 14.22
C TRP A 6 -4.96 5.08 12.94
N LEU A 7 -6.26 4.93 12.66
CA LEU A 7 -6.76 4.47 11.38
C LEU A 7 -7.13 5.66 10.51
N GLY A 8 -6.34 5.87 9.45
CA GLY A 8 -6.58 6.90 8.44
C GLY A 8 -7.76 6.57 7.53
N ALA A 9 -7.70 7.10 6.31
CA ALA A 9 -8.72 6.84 5.30
C ALA A 9 -8.86 5.33 5.02
N PRO A 10 -10.08 4.85 4.79
CA PRO A 10 -11.37 5.54 4.81
C PRO A 10 -12.01 5.64 6.20
N HIS A 11 -11.40 5.12 7.24
CA HIS A 11 -12.02 4.91 8.54
C HIS A 11 -12.03 6.15 9.44
N TRP A 12 -10.97 6.98 9.38
CA TRP A 12 -10.82 8.23 10.14
C TRP A 12 -11.05 8.07 11.65
N GLN A 13 -10.40 7.04 12.25
CA GLN A 13 -10.55 6.70 13.67
C GLN A 13 -9.30 7.08 14.47
N PRO A 14 -9.25 8.28 15.07
CA PRO A 14 -8.03 8.80 15.69
C PRO A 14 -7.63 8.07 16.97
N ASN A 15 -8.59 7.43 17.64
CA ASN A 15 -8.35 6.75 18.91
C ASN A 15 -8.05 5.25 18.78
N THR A 16 -8.19 4.70 17.57
CA THR A 16 -7.92 3.27 17.34
C THR A 16 -6.43 2.96 17.49
N ARG A 17 -6.11 1.89 18.19
CA ARG A 17 -4.74 1.38 18.39
C ARG A 17 -4.54 0.06 17.66
N GLY A 18 -3.27 -0.29 17.41
CA GLY A 18 -2.92 -1.58 16.80
C GLY A 18 -3.34 -2.76 17.65
N ALA A 19 -3.68 -3.87 17.00
CA ALA A 19 -4.05 -5.11 17.67
C ALA A 19 -3.61 -6.34 16.86
N ILE A 20 -3.41 -7.44 17.55
CA ILE A 20 -3.18 -8.77 16.96
C ILE A 20 -4.37 -9.64 17.33
N PHE A 21 -4.98 -10.28 16.34
CA PHE A 21 -6.15 -11.12 16.51
C PHE A 21 -5.86 -12.55 16.09
N GLY A 22 -6.56 -13.51 16.69
CA GLY A 22 -6.53 -14.90 16.24
C GLY A 22 -5.29 -15.69 16.65
N LEU A 23 -4.53 -15.24 17.65
CA LEU A 23 -3.39 -15.99 18.16
C LEU A 23 -3.83 -17.37 18.69
N THR A 24 -3.07 -18.39 18.33
CA THR A 24 -3.24 -19.76 18.80
C THR A 24 -1.92 -20.29 19.36
N ARG A 25 -1.93 -21.49 19.95
CA ARG A 25 -0.70 -22.16 20.40
C ARG A 25 0.29 -22.45 19.26
N ASN A 26 -0.20 -22.53 18.03
CA ASN A 26 0.61 -22.84 16.85
C ASN A 26 1.10 -21.56 16.14
N THR A 27 0.73 -20.36 16.61
CA THR A 27 1.17 -19.11 16.01
C THR A 27 2.66 -18.92 16.21
N THR A 28 3.39 -18.76 15.12
CA THR A 28 4.85 -18.55 15.10
C THR A 28 5.20 -17.07 14.93
N GLN A 29 6.46 -16.73 15.20
CA GLN A 29 6.98 -15.38 14.90
C GLN A 29 6.87 -15.06 13.40
N ALA A 30 7.09 -16.03 12.52
CA ALA A 30 6.98 -15.83 11.08
C ALA A 30 5.55 -15.47 10.66
N ASP A 31 4.53 -16.05 11.29
CA ASP A 31 3.13 -15.70 11.03
C ASP A 31 2.86 -14.25 11.42
N ILE A 32 3.34 -13.80 12.58
CA ILE A 32 3.15 -12.43 13.05
C ILE A 32 3.82 -11.43 12.10
N ILE A 33 5.05 -11.72 11.65
CA ILE A 33 5.78 -10.86 10.70
C ILE A 33 5.04 -10.80 9.37
N LYS A 34 4.62 -11.97 8.84
CA LYS A 34 3.87 -12.05 7.58
C LYS A 34 2.57 -11.26 7.68
N ASP A 35 1.77 -11.47 8.70
CA ASP A 35 0.49 -10.80 8.89
C ASP A 35 0.65 -9.29 9.08
N THR A 36 1.76 -8.85 9.69
CA THR A 36 2.09 -7.42 9.78
C THR A 36 2.32 -6.82 8.41
N LEU A 37 3.09 -7.47 7.53
CA LEU A 37 3.34 -7.02 6.16
C LEU A 37 2.06 -7.06 5.32
N ASP A 38 1.30 -8.15 5.40
CA ASP A 38 0.05 -8.31 4.66
C ASP A 38 -1.00 -7.27 5.08
N SER A 39 -1.03 -6.88 6.35
CA SER A 39 -1.94 -5.85 6.84
C SER A 39 -1.76 -4.48 6.17
N LEU A 40 -0.53 -4.14 5.76
CA LEU A 40 -0.26 -2.92 4.99
C LEU A 40 -0.87 -3.00 3.59
N SER A 41 -0.84 -4.20 2.99
CA SER A 41 -1.49 -4.45 1.70
C SER A 41 -3.01 -4.32 1.79
N PHE A 42 -3.62 -4.81 2.87
CA PHE A 42 -5.06 -4.66 3.11
C PHE A 42 -5.47 -3.22 3.41
N GLN A 43 -4.68 -2.46 4.19
CA GLN A 43 -4.93 -1.03 4.39
C GLN A 43 -4.87 -0.25 3.07
N THR A 44 -3.92 -0.61 2.21
CA THR A 44 -3.82 -0.02 0.86
C THR A 44 -5.04 -0.38 0.02
N LEU A 45 -5.56 -1.60 0.12
CA LEU A 45 -6.81 -1.99 -0.56
C LEU A 45 -7.99 -1.13 -0.10
N ASP A 46 -8.16 -0.92 1.21
CA ASP A 46 -9.24 -0.07 1.75
C ASP A 46 -9.17 1.34 1.17
N LEU A 47 -7.96 1.91 1.07
CA LEU A 47 -7.73 3.22 0.46
C LEU A 47 -8.08 3.23 -1.03
N ILE A 48 -7.63 2.23 -1.79
CA ILE A 48 -7.90 2.10 -3.22
C ILE A 48 -9.39 1.97 -3.48
N GLU A 49 -10.10 1.12 -2.73
CA GLU A 49 -11.54 0.95 -2.87
C GLU A 49 -12.29 2.27 -2.62
N SER A 50 -11.83 3.05 -1.63
CA SER A 50 -12.40 4.38 -1.37
C SER A 50 -12.13 5.35 -2.52
N MET A 51 -10.89 5.44 -3.01
CA MET A 51 -10.53 6.29 -4.14
C MET A 51 -11.30 5.92 -5.42
N GLU A 52 -11.43 4.62 -5.72
CA GLU A 52 -12.19 4.14 -6.88
C GLU A 52 -13.67 4.51 -6.78
N LYS A 53 -14.23 4.43 -5.58
CA LYS A 53 -15.63 4.79 -5.32
C LYS A 53 -15.86 6.28 -5.52
N ASP A 54 -14.99 7.12 -4.99
CA ASP A 54 -15.11 8.57 -5.04
C ASP A 54 -14.88 9.11 -6.45
N ALA A 55 -13.82 8.63 -7.11
CA ALA A 55 -13.48 9.05 -8.48
C ALA A 55 -14.30 8.37 -9.58
N LYS A 56 -15.06 7.29 -9.25
CA LYS A 56 -15.81 6.46 -10.20
C LYS A 56 -14.96 5.88 -11.33
N ILE A 57 -13.68 5.62 -11.05
CA ILE A 57 -12.72 5.03 -11.99
C ILE A 57 -12.12 3.75 -11.40
N LYS A 58 -11.56 2.88 -12.26
CA LYS A 58 -10.82 1.71 -11.83
C LYS A 58 -9.32 1.94 -11.92
N ILE A 59 -8.62 1.73 -10.81
CA ILE A 59 -7.16 1.81 -10.74
C ILE A 59 -6.58 0.55 -11.40
N LYS A 60 -5.73 0.73 -12.41
CA LYS A 60 -5.13 -0.38 -13.18
C LYS A 60 -3.69 -0.65 -12.78
N GLU A 61 -3.01 0.33 -12.22
CA GLU A 61 -1.62 0.22 -11.76
C GLU A 61 -1.36 1.17 -10.59
N ILE A 62 -0.45 0.76 -9.72
CA ILE A 62 0.03 1.56 -8.60
C ILE A 62 1.53 1.70 -8.74
N ARG A 63 2.02 2.92 -8.67
CA ARG A 63 3.45 3.22 -8.56
C ARG A 63 3.79 3.40 -7.11
N VAL A 64 4.83 2.71 -6.66
CA VAL A 64 5.26 2.67 -5.26
C VAL A 64 6.68 3.18 -5.10
N ASP A 65 6.99 3.76 -3.94
CA ASP A 65 8.32 4.26 -3.60
C ASP A 65 8.68 4.03 -2.12
N GLY A 66 9.86 4.48 -1.72
CA GLY A 66 10.35 4.38 -0.36
C GLY A 66 10.97 3.03 0.01
N GLY A 67 11.52 2.93 1.22
CA GLY A 67 12.33 1.78 1.65
C GLY A 67 11.61 0.43 1.67
N MET A 68 10.31 0.41 1.96
CA MET A 68 9.50 -0.81 2.05
C MET A 68 9.44 -1.59 0.72
N ILE A 69 9.53 -0.91 -0.41
CA ILE A 69 9.45 -1.55 -1.73
C ILE A 69 10.68 -2.38 -2.11
N ASN A 70 11.71 -2.39 -1.29
CA ASN A 70 12.83 -3.33 -1.43
C ASN A 70 12.46 -4.75 -1.02
N ASN A 71 11.38 -4.91 -0.25
CA ASN A 71 10.83 -6.22 0.09
C ASN A 71 9.93 -6.75 -1.05
N ASN A 72 10.45 -7.72 -1.80
CA ASN A 72 9.71 -8.33 -2.91
C ASN A 72 8.45 -9.08 -2.49
N ASN A 73 8.46 -9.67 -1.28
CA ASN A 73 7.29 -10.38 -0.75
C ASN A 73 6.17 -9.38 -0.47
N PHE A 74 6.50 -8.22 0.07
CA PHE A 74 5.54 -7.13 0.26
C PHE A 74 4.93 -6.66 -1.07
N LEU A 75 5.76 -6.42 -2.10
CA LEU A 75 5.26 -6.03 -3.43
C LEU A 75 4.33 -7.09 -4.04
N GLN A 76 4.63 -8.36 -3.84
CA GLN A 76 3.78 -9.45 -4.33
C GLN A 76 2.49 -9.55 -3.53
N SER A 77 2.55 -9.45 -2.19
CA SER A 77 1.37 -9.38 -1.33
C SER A 77 0.48 -8.21 -1.72
N LEU A 78 1.04 -7.02 -1.89
CA LEU A 78 0.30 -5.83 -2.30
C LEU A 78 -0.43 -6.04 -3.63
N SER A 79 0.25 -6.63 -4.62
CA SER A 79 -0.37 -6.92 -5.91
C SER A 79 -1.48 -7.98 -5.79
N ASN A 80 -1.27 -9.03 -5.00
CA ASN A 80 -2.24 -10.10 -4.78
C ASN A 80 -3.50 -9.58 -4.06
N VAL A 81 -3.33 -8.78 -3.01
CA VAL A 81 -4.43 -8.23 -2.21
C VAL A 81 -5.24 -7.22 -3.02
N THR A 82 -4.57 -6.27 -3.66
CA THR A 82 -5.24 -5.21 -4.42
C THR A 82 -5.74 -5.66 -5.79
N GLN A 83 -5.26 -6.80 -6.31
CA GLN A 83 -5.52 -7.28 -7.67
C GLN A 83 -5.10 -6.27 -8.75
N VAL A 84 -4.12 -5.43 -8.43
CA VAL A 84 -3.61 -4.36 -9.30
C VAL A 84 -2.12 -4.59 -9.57
N LYS A 85 -1.67 -4.13 -10.73
CA LYS A 85 -0.25 -4.15 -11.11
C LYS A 85 0.52 -3.13 -10.27
N ILE A 86 1.58 -3.59 -9.57
CA ILE A 86 2.48 -2.74 -8.79
C ILE A 86 3.75 -2.49 -9.58
N ILE A 87 4.13 -1.22 -9.70
CA ILE A 87 5.31 -0.80 -10.46
C ILE A 87 6.32 -0.13 -9.52
N LYS A 88 7.49 -0.76 -9.38
CA LYS A 88 8.64 -0.21 -8.66
C LYS A 88 9.50 0.62 -9.61
N PRO A 89 9.89 1.87 -9.27
CA PRO A 89 10.83 2.66 -10.06
C PRO A 89 12.27 2.17 -9.88
N GLU A 90 13.18 2.60 -10.76
CA GLU A 90 14.62 2.40 -10.60
C GLU A 90 15.16 3.19 -9.41
N ASN A 91 14.77 4.46 -9.31
CA ASN A 91 15.12 5.30 -8.18
C ASN A 91 13.95 5.33 -7.18
N ILE A 92 14.23 4.93 -5.95
CA ILE A 92 13.25 4.84 -4.87
C ILE A 92 13.17 6.12 -4.01
N GLU A 93 14.10 7.08 -4.23
CA GLU A 93 14.19 8.35 -3.51
C GLU A 93 13.36 9.42 -4.24
N THR A 94 12.08 9.17 -4.44
CA THR A 94 11.20 10.02 -5.27
C THR A 94 10.97 11.40 -4.67
N THR A 95 11.00 11.53 -3.34
CA THR A 95 10.88 12.83 -2.66
C THR A 95 12.07 13.73 -2.99
N SER A 96 13.29 13.23 -2.84
CA SER A 96 14.52 13.98 -3.17
C SER A 96 14.60 14.33 -4.65
N LEU A 97 14.18 13.39 -5.53
CA LEU A 97 14.06 13.65 -6.96
C LEU A 97 13.04 14.74 -7.28
N GLY A 98 11.88 14.71 -6.61
CA GLY A 98 10.84 15.73 -6.80
C GLY A 98 11.37 17.13 -6.49
N VAL A 99 12.07 17.29 -5.37
CA VAL A 99 12.69 18.56 -5.00
C VAL A 99 13.73 19.00 -6.03
N ALA A 100 14.61 18.06 -6.48
CA ALA A 100 15.62 18.33 -7.48
C ALA A 100 15.00 18.75 -8.83
N TYR A 101 13.91 18.14 -9.24
CA TYR A 101 13.20 18.50 -10.46
C TYR A 101 12.56 19.89 -10.39
N LEU A 102 11.94 20.24 -9.26
CA LEU A 102 11.39 21.59 -9.05
C LEU A 102 12.49 22.66 -9.07
N ALA A 103 13.61 22.39 -8.40
CA ALA A 103 14.78 23.29 -8.45
C ALA A 103 15.33 23.42 -9.88
N GLY A 104 15.44 22.32 -10.63
CA GLY A 104 15.89 22.31 -12.00
C GLY A 104 14.95 23.06 -12.97
N LEU A 105 13.65 22.99 -12.77
CA LEU A 105 12.66 23.79 -13.51
C LEU A 105 12.85 25.28 -13.22
N ASN A 106 12.95 25.65 -11.95
CA ASN A 106 13.12 27.05 -11.55
C ASN A 106 14.46 27.66 -12.04
N ALA A 107 15.53 26.87 -12.05
CA ALA A 107 16.85 27.26 -12.55
C ALA A 107 16.95 27.25 -14.10
N GLY A 108 15.92 26.84 -14.82
CA GLY A 108 15.94 26.72 -16.28
C GLY A 108 16.74 25.55 -16.83
N LEU A 109 17.23 24.63 -15.95
CA LEU A 109 17.95 23.43 -16.35
C LEU A 109 17.04 22.36 -16.94
N ILE A 110 15.79 22.32 -16.49
CA ILE A 110 14.73 21.46 -17.03
C ILE A 110 13.70 22.34 -17.74
N LYS A 111 13.45 22.05 -19.03
CA LYS A 111 12.62 22.91 -19.87
C LYS A 111 11.14 22.97 -19.44
N ASN A 112 10.60 21.85 -19.03
CA ASN A 112 9.19 21.72 -18.63
C ASN A 112 8.91 20.40 -17.92
N GLU A 113 7.74 20.25 -17.34
CA GLU A 113 7.29 19.06 -16.61
C GLU A 113 7.25 17.79 -17.48
N ASN A 114 6.97 17.92 -18.78
CA ASN A 114 6.99 16.77 -19.70
C ASN A 114 8.39 16.13 -19.83
N THR A 115 9.45 16.93 -19.59
CA THR A 115 10.83 16.41 -19.54
C THR A 115 11.04 15.53 -18.34
N ILE A 116 10.43 15.86 -17.18
CA ILE A 116 10.54 15.07 -15.92
C ILE A 116 9.94 13.69 -16.11
N SER A 117 8.81 13.59 -16.79
CA SER A 117 8.15 12.29 -17.00
C SER A 117 9.01 11.28 -17.77
N LYS A 118 9.96 11.77 -18.59
CA LYS A 118 10.92 10.95 -19.36
C LYS A 118 12.04 10.36 -18.49
N PHE A 119 12.33 10.99 -17.34
CA PHE A 119 13.35 10.50 -16.40
C PHE A 119 12.84 9.34 -15.55
N TRP A 120 11.50 9.18 -15.44
CA TRP A 120 10.94 8.09 -14.69
C TRP A 120 11.12 6.76 -15.40
N LYS A 121 11.82 5.83 -14.76
CA LYS A 121 12.05 4.47 -15.28
C LYS A 121 11.54 3.44 -14.27
N LYS A 122 10.96 2.37 -14.80
CA LYS A 122 10.52 1.22 -14.01
C LYS A 122 11.63 0.19 -13.88
N SER A 123 11.84 -0.35 -12.68
CA SER A 123 12.76 -1.47 -12.45
C SER A 123 12.05 -2.81 -12.37
N LYS A 124 10.88 -2.85 -11.72
CA LYS A 124 10.14 -4.10 -11.50
C LYS A 124 8.64 -3.90 -11.63
N ILE A 125 7.96 -4.94 -12.10
CA ILE A 125 6.50 -5.03 -12.13
C ILE A 125 6.10 -6.30 -11.39
N SER A 126 5.27 -6.16 -10.35
CA SER A 126 4.59 -7.27 -9.70
C SER A 126 3.14 -7.33 -10.19
N LYS A 127 2.69 -8.52 -10.58
CA LYS A 127 1.30 -8.77 -11.01
C LYS A 127 0.66 -9.77 -10.05
N PRO A 128 -0.67 -9.78 -9.90
CA PRO A 128 -1.35 -10.78 -9.10
C PRO A 128 -1.00 -12.19 -9.57
N THR A 129 -0.63 -13.05 -8.62
CA THR A 129 -0.37 -14.49 -8.84
C THR A 129 -1.44 -15.36 -8.19
N ILE A 130 -2.27 -14.77 -7.35
CA ILE A 130 -3.40 -15.41 -6.67
C ILE A 130 -4.70 -14.84 -7.25
N SER A 131 -5.67 -15.71 -7.54
CA SER A 131 -6.95 -15.26 -8.07
C SER A 131 -7.75 -14.47 -7.04
N LYS A 132 -8.57 -13.54 -7.53
CA LYS A 132 -9.46 -12.74 -6.66
C LYS A 132 -10.35 -13.61 -5.79
N LYS A 133 -10.78 -14.78 -6.26
CA LYS A 133 -11.63 -15.72 -5.50
C LYS A 133 -10.91 -16.23 -4.24
N ILE A 134 -9.62 -16.52 -4.33
CA ILE A 134 -8.81 -17.03 -3.21
C ILE A 134 -8.62 -15.93 -2.17
N ILE A 135 -8.19 -14.73 -2.57
CA ILE A 135 -7.90 -13.63 -1.64
C ILE A 135 -9.16 -13.04 -1.02
N GLN A 136 -10.35 -13.27 -1.60
CA GLN A 136 -11.61 -12.72 -1.12
C GLN A 136 -11.96 -13.13 0.32
N ALA A 137 -11.59 -14.34 0.73
CA ALA A 137 -11.81 -14.80 2.10
C ALA A 137 -10.97 -13.98 3.11
N GLU A 138 -9.72 -13.72 2.78
CA GLU A 138 -8.80 -12.92 3.61
C GLU A 138 -9.26 -11.46 3.68
N ILE A 139 -9.69 -10.88 2.54
CA ILE A 139 -10.26 -9.51 2.49
C ILE A 139 -11.51 -9.41 3.40
N LYS A 140 -12.38 -10.42 3.37
CA LYS A 140 -13.57 -10.45 4.23
C LYS A 140 -13.18 -10.53 5.72
N GLY A 141 -12.18 -11.35 6.04
CA GLY A 141 -11.61 -11.45 7.38
C GLY A 141 -11.03 -10.10 7.84
N TRP A 142 -10.23 -9.46 6.99
CA TRP A 142 -9.68 -8.13 7.24
C TRP A 142 -10.77 -7.11 7.58
N LYS A 143 -11.78 -6.95 6.72
CA LYS A 143 -12.87 -5.99 6.91
C LYS A 143 -13.65 -6.23 8.22
N LYS A 144 -13.87 -7.52 8.56
CA LYS A 144 -14.49 -7.88 9.85
C LYS A 144 -13.61 -7.48 11.04
N THR A 145 -12.31 -7.74 10.95
CA THR A 145 -11.35 -7.39 12.00
C THR A 145 -11.26 -5.89 12.22
N VAL A 146 -11.17 -5.10 11.14
CA VAL A 146 -11.18 -3.64 11.22
C VAL A 146 -12.44 -3.11 11.89
N LYS A 147 -13.61 -3.62 11.47
CA LYS A 147 -14.91 -3.24 12.08
C LYS A 147 -14.95 -3.54 13.57
N ASN A 148 -14.47 -4.71 13.99
CA ASN A 148 -14.44 -5.10 15.40
C ASN A 148 -13.45 -4.21 16.19
N LEU A 149 -12.28 -3.92 15.63
CA LEU A 149 -11.29 -3.05 16.26
C LEU A 149 -11.84 -1.64 16.51
N ILE A 150 -12.52 -1.07 15.53
CA ILE A 150 -13.17 0.25 15.68
C ILE A 150 -14.24 0.22 16.78
N ALA A 151 -14.99 -0.88 16.87
CA ALA A 151 -16.04 -1.03 17.89
C ALA A 151 -15.52 -1.20 19.32
N LEU A 152 -14.23 -1.52 19.51
CA LEU A 152 -13.65 -1.65 20.85
C LEU A 152 -13.47 -0.31 21.58
N ASN A 153 -13.54 0.82 20.87
CA ASN A 153 -13.47 2.20 21.41
C ASN A 153 -12.49 2.32 22.62
N TYR A 154 -11.19 2.39 22.32
CA TYR A 154 -10.19 2.74 23.33
C TYR A 154 -10.12 4.25 23.53
#